data_298f2598d8ef0ff3fe983200d0ea3de2
#
_entry.id   298f2598d8ef0ff3fe983200d0ea3de2
#
_cell.length_a   1.000
_cell.length_b   1.000
_cell.length_c   1.000
_cell.angle_alpha   90.00
_cell.angle_beta   90.00
_cell.angle_gamma   90.00
#
_symmetry.space_group_name_H-M   'P 1'
#
loop_
_entity.id
_entity.type
_entity.pdbx_description
1 polymer ?
#
loop_
_entity_poly.entity_id
_entity_poly.type
_entity_poly.pdbx_seq_one_letter_code
_entity_poly.pdbx_strand_id
1 'polypeptide(L)'
;MTGDWVTSKPLEALMGVLSSSFAIISASGFMFLIGIPFISQVTVMPFLALAIGVDDTYVMLGAWQDTRRTLPPSKRMALSLQEAGSAITVTSITSMLSFGIGSFSTTPATSIFCRFIAMAIIFDWFYQVTFFAGVMALGGKREAVGNHCIFVWKKMPKEIVEKSKQTTVSSITHVLFADHIAPFLCHKITRIILIGIYGLYIFGAFYGCSLLRPNLMPSRLLVDDSPLTHYLRLAETKIWSQGMMGRVYVNNAPDFTTDPNQVNIMLQLAEDLENTTYSLGKNSTQFWLREYLHYRQFFVSNDENFYDILESFLNTSFNSHWNAYLSWAEHPTKPGKRYVNRFFFTTAFKIEDWKVRTALLLQWRNITSHYAKYEALVFDENNFYSDQMLELQSTTLSSLGAAILVMIIVCILFIADFSIVLWVIFAMISMDIGIAGYLALWGADLDPTTVVNILMSIGLCIDFATHVGYRIYRSKCRNPDERIRDALGAVGWPVVQGGTSTFLAIIVMILVPSNVVRMFARTSILVVLTGLFHGVILLPVIIRTFASYPNSEKNLQ
;
A
#
# COMPACT_ATOMS: atom_id res chain seq x y z
N MET A 1 27.24 3.73 17.45
CA MET A 1 28.19 4.70 18.09
C MET A 1 29.55 4.04 18.18
N THR A 2 30.60 4.71 17.81
CA THR A 2 31.97 4.15 17.82
C THR A 2 32.58 4.03 19.25
N GLY A 3 31.88 4.49 20.27
CA GLY A 3 32.38 4.58 21.65
C GLY A 3 33.43 5.68 21.88
N ASP A 4 33.77 6.43 20.84
CA ASP A 4 34.75 7.50 20.87
C ASP A 4 34.05 8.88 20.85
N TRP A 5 34.38 9.76 21.75
CA TRP A 5 33.80 11.08 21.93
C TRP A 5 34.13 12.08 20.80
N VAL A 6 35.04 11.76 19.92
CA VAL A 6 35.42 12.61 18.76
C VAL A 6 34.73 12.16 17.48
N THR A 7 34.76 10.84 17.23
CA THR A 7 34.27 10.25 15.94
C THR A 7 32.82 9.83 15.97
N SER A 8 32.18 9.76 17.14
CA SER A 8 30.72 9.53 17.23
C SER A 8 29.92 10.66 16.58
N LYS A 9 28.78 10.30 15.99
CA LYS A 9 27.94 11.19 15.15
C LYS A 9 26.49 11.35 15.65
N PRO A 10 26.25 11.62 16.97
CA PRO A 10 24.88 11.70 17.49
C PRO A 10 24.13 12.93 16.98
N LEU A 11 24.81 14.07 16.80
CA LEU A 11 24.19 15.28 16.26
C LEU A 11 23.83 15.11 14.79
N GLU A 12 24.71 14.51 14.00
CA GLU A 12 24.48 14.23 12.60
C GLU A 12 23.30 13.24 12.44
N ALA A 13 23.18 12.22 13.30
CA ALA A 13 22.03 11.31 13.30
C ALA A 13 20.71 12.05 13.62
N LEU A 14 20.71 12.95 14.60
CA LEU A 14 19.54 13.80 14.90
C LEU A 14 19.16 14.70 13.71
N MET A 15 20.16 15.28 13.04
CA MET A 15 19.92 16.10 11.85
C MET A 15 19.43 15.28 10.66
N GLY A 16 19.73 13.99 10.56
CA GLY A 16 19.12 13.06 9.60
C GLY A 16 17.62 12.91 9.83
N VAL A 17 17.20 12.72 11.07
CA VAL A 17 15.76 12.68 11.43
C VAL A 17 15.06 14.00 11.08
N LEU A 18 15.72 15.14 11.30
CA LEU A 18 15.19 16.45 10.90
C LEU A 18 15.11 16.61 9.37
N SER A 19 16.07 16.07 8.63
CA SER A 19 16.06 16.03 7.16
C SER A 19 14.79 15.36 6.62
N SER A 20 14.49 14.16 7.12
CA SER A 20 13.29 13.43 6.73
C SER A 20 12.01 14.13 7.20
N SER A 21 12.04 14.80 8.37
CA SER A 21 10.91 15.61 8.83
C SER A 21 10.63 16.79 7.90
N PHE A 22 11.65 17.46 7.39
CA PHE A 22 11.48 18.51 6.38
C PHE A 22 10.92 17.95 5.07
N ALA A 23 11.33 16.76 4.66
CA ALA A 23 10.77 16.10 3.48
C ALA A 23 9.27 15.85 3.60
N ILE A 24 8.83 15.35 4.76
CA ILE A 24 7.41 15.11 5.07
C ILE A 24 6.60 16.41 5.01
N ILE A 25 7.08 17.48 5.63
CA ILE A 25 6.40 18.77 5.66
C ILE A 25 6.33 19.36 4.24
N SER A 26 7.44 19.32 3.49
CA SER A 26 7.51 19.82 2.13
C SER A 26 6.60 19.04 1.17
N ALA A 27 6.57 17.71 1.28
CA ALA A 27 5.70 16.87 0.47
C ALA A 27 4.22 17.14 0.77
N SER A 28 3.85 17.21 2.05
CA SER A 28 2.47 17.49 2.46
C SER A 28 2.03 18.87 1.98
N GLY A 29 2.85 19.89 2.18
CA GLY A 29 2.58 21.25 1.72
C GLY A 29 2.43 21.33 0.21
N PHE A 30 3.29 20.65 -0.55
CA PHE A 30 3.22 20.59 -2.01
C PHE A 30 1.95 19.88 -2.50
N MET A 31 1.56 18.77 -1.88
CA MET A 31 0.33 18.04 -2.22
C MET A 31 -0.93 18.88 -1.96
N PHE A 32 -0.96 19.62 -0.84
CA PHE A 32 -2.07 20.53 -0.54
C PHE A 32 -2.11 21.73 -1.51
N LEU A 33 -0.95 22.23 -1.95
CA LEU A 33 -0.88 23.30 -2.94
C LEU A 33 -1.47 22.88 -4.30
N ILE A 34 -1.31 21.61 -4.69
CA ILE A 34 -1.88 21.04 -5.92
C ILE A 34 -3.39 20.73 -5.76
N GLY A 35 -3.93 20.79 -4.54
CA GLY A 35 -5.34 20.53 -4.25
C GLY A 35 -5.67 19.05 -4.03
N ILE A 36 -4.69 18.19 -3.73
CA ILE A 36 -4.95 16.78 -3.41
C ILE A 36 -5.51 16.68 -1.98
N PRO A 37 -6.68 16.02 -1.78
CA PRO A 37 -7.32 15.94 -0.47
C PRO A 37 -6.53 15.05 0.49
N PHE A 38 -6.61 15.40 1.78
CA PHE A 38 -6.08 14.55 2.85
C PHE A 38 -7.10 13.47 3.22
N ILE A 39 -6.66 12.23 3.27
CA ILE A 39 -7.48 11.07 3.66
C ILE A 39 -6.85 10.35 4.86
N SER A 40 -7.64 9.54 5.58
CA SER A 40 -7.18 8.85 6.79
C SER A 40 -5.93 7.97 6.57
N GLN A 41 -5.80 7.33 5.41
CA GLN A 41 -4.63 6.52 5.06
C GLN A 41 -3.33 7.32 4.98
N VAL A 42 -3.40 8.60 4.59
CA VAL A 42 -2.23 9.49 4.52
C VAL A 42 -1.63 9.77 5.90
N THR A 43 -2.39 9.60 6.98
CA THR A 43 -1.88 9.75 8.36
C THR A 43 -0.69 8.84 8.66
N VAL A 44 -0.56 7.72 7.95
CA VAL A 44 0.55 6.76 8.08
C VAL A 44 1.82 7.22 7.34
N MET A 45 1.67 8.11 6.33
CA MET A 45 2.79 8.58 5.48
C MET A 45 3.97 9.15 6.27
N PRO A 46 3.80 10.00 7.31
CA PRO A 46 4.93 10.55 8.05
C PRO A 46 5.83 9.48 8.67
N PHE A 47 5.24 8.43 9.20
CA PHE A 47 6.00 7.33 9.82
C PHE A 47 6.79 6.53 8.79
N LEU A 48 6.17 6.27 7.64
CA LEU A 48 6.82 5.57 6.53
C LEU A 48 7.97 6.40 5.93
N ALA A 49 7.72 7.66 5.61
CA ALA A 49 8.74 8.55 5.05
C ALA A 49 9.90 8.77 6.03
N LEU A 50 9.61 8.87 7.34
CA LEU A 50 10.64 8.95 8.36
C LEU A 50 11.49 7.66 8.42
N ALA A 51 10.85 6.49 8.32
CA ALA A 51 11.55 5.21 8.34
C ALA A 51 12.53 5.08 7.16
N ILE A 52 12.08 5.43 5.94
CA ILE A 52 12.91 5.41 4.72
C ILE A 52 14.08 6.38 4.84
N GLY A 53 13.84 7.63 5.21
CA GLY A 53 14.88 8.65 5.24
C GLY A 53 15.90 8.46 6.37
N VAL A 54 15.51 7.86 7.49
CA VAL A 54 16.45 7.50 8.56
C VAL A 54 17.36 6.36 8.12
N ASP A 55 16.89 5.40 7.33
CA ASP A 55 17.72 4.32 6.79
C ASP A 55 18.80 4.86 5.86
N ASP A 56 18.47 5.75 4.94
CA ASP A 56 19.42 6.46 4.07
C ASP A 56 20.49 7.23 4.89
N THR A 57 20.06 7.84 5.99
CA THR A 57 20.98 8.50 6.94
C THR A 57 22.02 7.54 7.51
N TYR A 58 21.62 6.31 7.89
CA TYR A 58 22.57 5.31 8.41
C TYR A 58 23.53 4.81 7.35
N VAL A 59 23.06 4.64 6.12
CA VAL A 59 23.93 4.25 4.99
C VAL A 59 25.01 5.31 4.74
N MET A 60 24.64 6.61 4.75
CA MET A 60 25.59 7.69 4.58
C MET A 60 26.58 7.82 5.76
N LEU A 61 26.10 7.64 7.00
CA LEU A 61 26.95 7.63 8.18
C LEU A 61 27.92 6.44 8.16
N GLY A 62 27.49 5.26 7.73
CA GLY A 62 28.32 4.08 7.54
C GLY A 62 29.44 4.34 6.54
N ALA A 63 29.11 4.83 5.35
CA ALA A 63 30.09 5.16 4.33
C ALA A 63 31.11 6.22 4.79
N TRP A 64 30.69 7.21 5.61
CA TRP A 64 31.62 8.14 6.21
C TRP A 64 32.59 7.47 7.18
N GLN A 65 32.12 6.52 7.99
CA GLN A 65 32.96 5.82 8.96
C GLN A 65 33.99 4.91 8.29
N ASP A 66 33.70 4.38 7.12
CA ASP A 66 34.61 3.53 6.33
C ASP A 66 35.72 4.33 5.63
N THR A 67 35.57 5.66 5.52
CA THR A 67 36.63 6.50 4.95
C THR A 67 37.84 6.64 5.89
N ARG A 68 39.05 6.68 5.33
CA ARG A 68 40.28 6.90 6.10
C ARG A 68 40.24 8.23 6.86
N ARG A 69 40.43 8.19 8.16
CA ARG A 69 40.35 9.34 9.06
C ARG A 69 41.45 10.39 8.86
N THR A 70 42.57 10.01 8.21
CA THR A 70 43.69 10.90 7.86
C THR A 70 43.37 11.84 6.69
N LEU A 71 42.32 11.56 5.92
CA LEU A 71 41.95 12.40 4.78
C LEU A 71 41.22 13.68 5.23
N PRO A 72 41.35 14.78 4.45
CA PRO A 72 40.62 16.01 4.73
C PRO A 72 39.10 15.79 4.61
N PRO A 73 38.28 16.51 5.40
CA PRO A 73 36.83 16.33 5.44
C PRO A 73 36.14 16.39 4.08
N SER A 74 36.58 17.28 3.19
CA SER A 74 36.04 17.41 1.83
C SER A 74 36.27 16.15 0.99
N LYS A 75 37.46 15.54 1.09
CA LYS A 75 37.78 14.31 0.35
C LYS A 75 37.04 13.10 0.94
N ARG A 76 36.89 13.05 2.27
CA ARG A 76 36.06 12.04 2.93
C ARG A 76 34.61 12.12 2.49
N MET A 77 34.06 13.36 2.42
CA MET A 77 32.68 13.57 1.96
C MET A 77 32.47 13.14 0.51
N ALA A 78 33.43 13.47 -0.37
CA ALA A 78 33.37 13.02 -1.76
C ALA A 78 33.36 11.49 -1.89
N LEU A 79 34.20 10.79 -1.12
CA LEU A 79 34.23 9.32 -1.11
C LEU A 79 32.96 8.73 -0.52
N SER A 80 32.43 9.30 0.57
CA SER A 80 31.16 8.86 1.16
C SER A 80 29.99 9.05 0.23
N LEU A 81 29.90 10.18 -0.47
CA LEU A 81 28.86 10.42 -1.49
C LEU A 81 29.03 9.53 -2.72
N GLN A 82 30.26 9.21 -3.12
CA GLN A 82 30.51 8.28 -4.21
C GLN A 82 30.00 6.87 -3.90
N GLU A 83 30.09 6.44 -2.64
CA GLU A 83 29.66 5.11 -2.20
C GLU A 83 28.18 5.11 -1.80
N ALA A 84 27.79 5.92 -0.81
CA ALA A 84 26.43 5.96 -0.31
C ALA A 84 25.45 6.67 -1.25
N GLY A 85 25.88 7.73 -1.93
CA GLY A 85 24.99 8.51 -2.79
C GLY A 85 24.42 7.70 -3.95
N SER A 86 25.20 6.79 -4.53
CA SER A 86 24.70 5.88 -5.56
C SER A 86 23.67 4.89 -4.98
N ALA A 87 23.94 4.33 -3.80
CA ALA A 87 23.02 3.40 -3.15
C ALA A 87 21.69 4.08 -2.77
N ILE A 88 21.75 5.24 -2.11
CA ILE A 88 20.58 6.04 -1.73
C ILE A 88 19.76 6.46 -2.97
N THR A 89 20.42 6.84 -4.07
CA THR A 89 19.70 7.20 -5.30
C THR A 89 18.95 6.00 -5.88
N VAL A 90 19.55 4.81 -5.86
CA VAL A 90 18.88 3.59 -6.33
C VAL A 90 17.66 3.29 -5.48
N THR A 91 17.80 3.27 -4.15
CA THR A 91 16.68 2.98 -3.23
C THR A 91 15.57 4.03 -3.33
N SER A 92 15.91 5.32 -3.43
CA SER A 92 14.92 6.38 -3.62
C SER A 92 14.19 6.27 -4.96
N ILE A 93 14.88 5.94 -6.07
CA ILE A 93 14.25 5.75 -7.38
C ILE A 93 13.34 4.52 -7.36
N THR A 94 13.78 3.40 -6.80
CA THR A 94 12.98 2.17 -6.70
C THR A 94 11.70 2.42 -5.90
N SER A 95 11.81 2.99 -4.71
CA SER A 95 10.66 3.30 -3.86
C SER A 95 9.73 4.35 -4.52
N MET A 96 10.27 5.40 -5.14
CA MET A 96 9.49 6.40 -5.89
C MET A 96 8.72 5.75 -7.04
N LEU A 97 9.32 4.86 -7.81
CA LEU A 97 8.67 4.18 -8.94
C LEU A 97 7.61 3.19 -8.46
N SER A 98 7.85 2.45 -7.38
CA SER A 98 6.87 1.54 -6.78
C SER A 98 5.60 2.28 -6.36
N PHE A 99 5.73 3.36 -5.59
CA PHE A 99 4.61 4.21 -5.21
C PHE A 99 4.05 5.02 -6.39
N GLY A 100 4.90 5.40 -7.34
CA GLY A 100 4.48 6.03 -8.60
C GLY A 100 3.47 5.17 -9.36
N ILE A 101 3.71 3.87 -9.49
CA ILE A 101 2.77 2.92 -10.10
C ILE A 101 1.48 2.85 -9.28
N GLY A 102 1.58 2.75 -7.96
CA GLY A 102 0.41 2.77 -7.07
C GLY A 102 -0.44 4.04 -7.21
N SER A 103 0.15 5.15 -7.65
CA SER A 103 -0.58 6.41 -7.90
C SER A 103 -1.56 6.35 -9.07
N PHE A 104 -1.42 5.37 -9.97
CA PHE A 104 -2.35 5.10 -11.08
C PHE A 104 -3.43 4.08 -10.73
N SER A 105 -3.49 3.62 -9.49
CA SER A 105 -4.55 2.70 -9.03
C SER A 105 -5.93 3.30 -9.22
N THR A 106 -6.89 2.49 -9.65
CA THR A 106 -8.31 2.87 -9.76
C THR A 106 -8.96 3.12 -8.40
N THR A 107 -8.36 2.59 -7.32
CA THR A 107 -8.80 2.84 -5.94
C THR A 107 -8.30 4.21 -5.46
N PRO A 108 -9.19 5.21 -5.23
CA PRO A 108 -8.79 6.58 -4.89
C PRO A 108 -7.91 6.66 -3.64
N ALA A 109 -8.21 5.86 -2.61
CA ALA A 109 -7.43 5.83 -1.38
C ALA A 109 -5.97 5.41 -1.61
N THR A 110 -5.75 4.35 -2.40
CA THR A 110 -4.42 3.88 -2.80
C THR A 110 -3.69 4.93 -3.63
N SER A 111 -4.36 5.50 -4.63
CA SER A 111 -3.80 6.51 -5.53
C SER A 111 -3.34 7.76 -4.77
N ILE A 112 -4.18 8.31 -3.89
CA ILE A 112 -3.85 9.49 -3.09
C ILE A 112 -2.68 9.21 -2.14
N PHE A 113 -2.73 8.11 -1.39
CA PHE A 113 -1.65 7.71 -0.49
C PHE A 113 -0.31 7.58 -1.21
N CYS A 114 -0.29 6.87 -2.34
CA CYS A 114 0.91 6.63 -3.13
C CYS A 114 1.51 7.93 -3.68
N ARG A 115 0.68 8.91 -4.08
CA ARG A 115 1.16 10.25 -4.50
C ARG A 115 1.85 10.99 -3.37
N PHE A 116 1.30 10.98 -2.16
CA PHE A 116 1.93 11.62 -1.00
C PHE A 116 3.28 11.01 -0.67
N ILE A 117 3.37 9.66 -0.66
CA ILE A 117 4.63 8.97 -0.36
C ILE A 117 5.66 9.17 -1.47
N ALA A 118 5.29 9.02 -2.74
CA ALA A 118 6.22 9.25 -3.85
C ALA A 118 6.83 10.66 -3.80
N MET A 119 6.02 11.68 -3.48
CA MET A 119 6.52 13.04 -3.32
C MET A 119 7.41 13.18 -2.07
N ALA A 120 7.08 12.51 -0.97
CA ALA A 120 7.90 12.52 0.24
C ALA A 120 9.29 11.94 -0.01
N ILE A 121 9.38 10.84 -0.77
CA ILE A 121 10.66 10.22 -1.16
C ILE A 121 11.49 11.14 -2.04
N ILE A 122 10.87 11.87 -2.98
CA ILE A 122 11.57 12.84 -3.83
C ILE A 122 12.20 13.96 -2.98
N PHE A 123 11.43 14.52 -2.04
CA PHE A 123 11.95 15.54 -1.14
C PHE A 123 12.98 14.99 -0.16
N ASP A 124 12.80 13.76 0.31
CA ASP A 124 13.77 13.12 1.21
C ASP A 124 15.11 12.91 0.52
N TRP A 125 15.11 12.35 -0.69
CA TRP A 125 16.34 12.22 -1.50
C TRP A 125 17.02 13.58 -1.70
N PHE A 126 16.26 14.62 -2.04
CA PHE A 126 16.80 15.96 -2.23
C PHE A 126 17.44 16.52 -0.96
N TYR A 127 16.79 16.38 0.19
CA TYR A 127 17.33 16.84 1.47
C TYR A 127 18.49 15.98 1.96
N GLN A 128 18.50 14.68 1.68
CA GLN A 128 19.62 13.80 2.00
C GLN A 128 20.90 14.22 1.26
N VAL A 129 20.80 14.47 -0.05
CA VAL A 129 21.97 14.83 -0.88
C VAL A 129 22.44 16.28 -0.63
N THR A 130 21.55 17.18 -0.23
CA THR A 130 21.88 18.60 -0.02
C THR A 130 22.07 18.95 1.44
N PHE A 131 20.99 18.94 2.21
CA PHE A 131 20.99 19.36 3.62
C PHE A 131 21.82 18.43 4.50
N PHE A 132 21.51 17.12 4.47
CA PHE A 132 22.20 16.18 5.33
C PHE A 132 23.67 16.00 4.95
N ALA A 133 23.99 15.98 3.66
CA ALA A 133 25.39 15.98 3.20
C ALA A 133 26.15 17.22 3.67
N GLY A 134 25.51 18.39 3.69
CA GLY A 134 26.08 19.63 4.27
C GLY A 134 26.35 19.50 5.77
N VAL A 135 25.41 18.96 6.53
CA VAL A 135 25.56 18.69 7.96
C VAL A 135 26.72 17.71 8.23
N MET A 136 26.80 16.64 7.44
CA MET A 136 27.90 15.66 7.51
C MET A 136 29.27 16.31 7.24
N ALA A 137 29.35 17.21 6.27
CA ALA A 137 30.59 17.95 5.98
C ALA A 137 31.00 18.86 7.15
N LEU A 138 30.04 19.53 7.79
CA LEU A 138 30.28 20.34 9.00
C LEU A 138 30.72 19.46 10.18
N GLY A 139 30.07 18.33 10.39
CA GLY A 139 30.47 17.32 11.38
C GLY A 139 31.88 16.76 11.13
N GLY A 140 32.26 16.62 9.85
CA GLY A 140 33.62 16.25 9.45
C GLY A 140 34.68 17.30 9.80
N LYS A 141 34.37 18.60 9.62
CA LYS A 141 35.24 19.70 10.06
C LYS A 141 35.40 19.70 11.58
N ARG A 142 34.31 19.49 12.33
CA ARG A 142 34.33 19.34 13.79
C ARG A 142 35.26 18.19 14.24
N GLU A 143 35.12 17.03 13.61
CA GLU A 143 35.96 15.84 13.88
C GLU A 143 37.43 16.11 13.58
N ALA A 144 37.75 16.79 12.48
CA ALA A 144 39.12 17.15 12.10
C ALA A 144 39.80 18.10 13.11
N VAL A 145 39.06 19.01 13.72
CA VAL A 145 39.54 19.92 14.78
C VAL A 145 39.71 19.18 16.12
N GLY A 146 39.08 18.01 16.29
CA GLY A 146 39.11 17.22 17.52
C GLY A 146 38.14 17.70 18.60
N ASN A 147 37.01 18.30 18.22
CA ASN A 147 35.98 18.74 19.16
C ASN A 147 35.06 17.58 19.57
N HIS A 148 34.44 17.72 20.74
CA HIS A 148 33.50 16.73 21.28
C HIS A 148 32.28 16.50 20.40
N CYS A 149 31.76 15.29 20.33
CA CYS A 149 30.67 14.90 19.42
C CYS A 149 29.32 15.57 19.74
N ILE A 150 29.03 15.95 20.99
CA ILE A 150 27.81 16.64 21.41
C ILE A 150 28.09 18.12 21.69
N PHE A 151 29.12 18.39 22.52
CA PHE A 151 29.49 19.76 22.89
C PHE A 151 30.52 20.31 21.88
N VAL A 152 30.02 20.78 20.74
CA VAL A 152 30.82 21.18 19.56
C VAL A 152 31.92 22.23 19.88
N TRP A 153 31.75 23.04 20.91
CA TRP A 153 32.71 24.05 21.39
C TRP A 153 33.83 23.48 22.29
N LYS A 154 33.68 22.26 22.83
CA LYS A 154 34.63 21.65 23.76
C LYS A 154 35.70 20.86 23.01
N LYS A 155 36.96 21.29 23.10
CA LYS A 155 38.10 20.56 22.55
C LYS A 155 38.43 19.36 23.42
N MET A 156 38.74 18.23 22.77
CA MET A 156 39.16 17.02 23.44
C MET A 156 40.69 17.01 23.67
N PRO A 157 41.21 16.29 24.69
CA PRO A 157 42.64 16.10 24.90
C PRO A 157 43.34 15.54 23.66
N LYS A 158 44.56 16.03 23.38
CA LYS A 158 45.34 15.63 22.19
C LYS A 158 45.55 14.12 22.11
N GLU A 159 45.79 13.46 23.22
CA GLU A 159 45.97 12.00 23.31
C GLU A 159 44.77 11.22 22.78
N ILE A 160 43.55 11.66 23.11
CA ILE A 160 42.30 11.05 22.62
C ILE A 160 42.15 11.27 21.14
N VAL A 161 42.47 12.49 20.65
CA VAL A 161 42.35 12.84 19.23
C VAL A 161 43.36 12.05 18.38
N GLU A 162 44.61 11.89 18.84
CA GLU A 162 45.63 11.11 18.15
C GLU A 162 45.30 9.62 18.15
N LYS A 163 44.88 9.07 19.28
CA LYS A 163 44.40 7.70 19.38
C LYS A 163 43.21 7.45 18.42
N SER A 164 42.28 8.39 18.36
CA SER A 164 41.14 8.35 17.44
C SER A 164 41.54 8.37 15.97
N LYS A 165 42.60 9.10 15.58
CA LYS A 165 43.15 9.15 14.22
C LYS A 165 43.90 7.89 13.82
N GLN A 166 44.63 7.29 14.74
CA GLN A 166 45.45 6.07 14.51
C GLN A 166 44.62 4.80 14.51
N THR A 167 43.49 4.80 15.17
CA THR A 167 42.62 3.65 15.19
C THR A 167 41.98 3.48 13.81
N THR A 168 42.62 2.73 12.93
CA THR A 168 41.97 2.04 11.82
C THR A 168 41.05 0.97 12.45
N VAL A 169 39.99 1.41 13.06
CA VAL A 169 39.04 0.48 13.66
C VAL A 169 38.21 -0.06 12.53
N SER A 170 38.51 -1.26 12.07
CA SER A 170 37.43 -2.16 11.76
C SER A 170 36.49 -2.11 12.96
N SER A 171 35.35 -1.46 12.82
CA SER A 171 34.33 -1.36 13.86
C SER A 171 34.15 -2.76 14.47
N ILE A 172 33.96 -2.91 15.79
CA ILE A 172 33.63 -4.20 16.43
C ILE A 172 32.52 -4.90 15.63
N THR A 173 31.61 -4.13 15.09
CA THR A 173 30.52 -4.60 14.25
C THR A 173 30.99 -5.11 12.88
N HIS A 174 32.00 -4.49 12.25
CA HIS A 174 32.61 -5.00 11.03
C HIS A 174 33.25 -6.37 11.28
N VAL A 175 34.04 -6.51 12.38
CA VAL A 175 34.65 -7.79 12.78
C VAL A 175 33.58 -8.86 13.04
N LEU A 176 32.48 -8.49 13.71
CA LEU A 176 31.35 -9.40 13.95
C LEU A 176 30.75 -9.93 12.64
N PHE A 177 30.48 -9.07 11.70
CA PHE A 177 29.86 -9.47 10.42
C PHE A 177 30.87 -10.18 9.49
N ALA A 178 32.08 -9.65 9.38
CA ALA A 178 33.11 -10.22 8.50
C ALA A 178 33.70 -11.52 9.03
N ASP A 179 34.05 -11.58 10.32
CA ASP A 179 34.86 -12.68 10.86
C ASP A 179 34.06 -13.77 11.56
N HIS A 180 32.81 -13.49 11.96
CA HIS A 180 31.95 -14.48 12.62
C HIS A 180 30.72 -14.85 11.78
N ILE A 181 29.92 -13.86 11.35
CA ILE A 181 28.66 -14.12 10.64
C ILE A 181 28.91 -14.65 9.23
N ALA A 182 29.77 -14.01 8.44
CA ALA A 182 30.03 -14.43 7.06
C ALA A 182 30.61 -15.86 6.97
N PRO A 183 31.62 -16.27 7.75
CA PRO A 183 32.11 -17.64 7.73
C PRO A 183 31.07 -18.67 8.19
N PHE A 184 30.21 -18.30 9.17
CA PHE A 184 29.12 -19.14 9.63
C PHE A 184 28.12 -19.40 8.52
N LEU A 185 27.73 -18.37 7.74
CA LEU A 185 26.80 -18.50 6.60
C LEU A 185 27.42 -19.27 5.42
N CYS A 186 28.73 -19.19 5.23
CA CYS A 186 29.44 -19.92 4.19
C CYS A 186 29.64 -21.41 4.50
N HIS A 187 29.44 -21.84 5.74
CA HIS A 187 29.62 -23.23 6.14
C HIS A 187 28.56 -24.16 5.53
N LYS A 188 28.95 -25.33 5.01
CA LYS A 188 28.06 -26.24 4.28
C LYS A 188 26.82 -26.68 5.07
N ILE A 189 26.99 -27.06 6.32
CA ILE A 189 25.88 -27.52 7.18
C ILE A 189 24.89 -26.38 7.42
N THR A 190 25.39 -25.19 7.74
CA THR A 190 24.57 -23.99 7.96
C THR A 190 23.72 -23.66 6.74
N ARG A 191 24.31 -23.74 5.53
CA ARG A 191 23.58 -23.50 4.29
C ARG A 191 22.43 -24.48 4.06
N ILE A 192 22.64 -25.77 4.32
CA ILE A 192 21.58 -26.79 4.18
C ILE A 192 20.46 -26.53 5.17
N ILE A 193 20.78 -26.21 6.43
CA ILE A 193 19.78 -25.88 7.45
C ILE A 193 18.99 -24.62 7.06
N LEU A 194 19.66 -23.56 6.62
CA LEU A 194 19.01 -22.31 6.22
C LEU A 194 18.11 -22.46 4.99
N ILE A 195 18.51 -23.27 4.01
CA ILE A 195 17.66 -23.62 2.86
C ILE A 195 16.43 -24.42 3.31
N GLY A 196 16.59 -25.33 4.29
CA GLY A 196 15.46 -26.06 4.90
C GLY A 196 14.47 -25.12 5.62
N ILE A 197 14.98 -24.18 6.42
CA ILE A 197 14.17 -23.14 7.07
C ILE A 197 13.45 -22.27 6.04
N TYR A 198 14.15 -21.91 4.96
CA TYR A 198 13.56 -21.16 3.85
C TYR A 198 12.42 -21.96 3.18
N GLY A 199 12.57 -23.27 2.99
CA GLY A 199 11.50 -24.12 2.47
C GLY A 199 10.25 -24.12 3.34
N LEU A 200 10.43 -24.15 4.66
CA LEU A 200 9.32 -24.03 5.61
C LEU A 200 8.67 -22.65 5.59
N TYR A 201 9.49 -21.59 5.49
CA TYR A 201 9.02 -20.22 5.34
C TYR A 201 8.13 -20.04 4.10
N ILE A 202 8.60 -20.49 2.93
CA ILE A 202 7.85 -20.31 1.68
C ILE A 202 6.58 -21.15 1.65
N PHE A 203 6.58 -22.36 2.25
CA PHE A 203 5.40 -23.17 2.41
C PHE A 203 4.33 -22.45 3.25
N GLY A 204 4.73 -21.89 4.41
CA GLY A 204 3.83 -21.09 5.26
C GLY A 204 3.31 -19.85 4.54
N ALA A 205 4.14 -19.19 3.71
CA ALA A 205 3.76 -18.04 2.93
C ALA A 205 2.69 -18.38 1.88
N PHE A 206 2.86 -19.46 1.10
CA PHE A 206 1.83 -19.89 0.13
C PHE A 206 0.53 -20.34 0.80
N TYR A 207 0.62 -21.04 1.93
CA TYR A 207 -0.56 -21.38 2.71
C TYR A 207 -1.30 -20.11 3.17
N GLY A 208 -0.60 -19.11 3.69
CA GLY A 208 -1.19 -17.83 4.07
C GLY A 208 -1.84 -17.10 2.90
N CYS A 209 -1.15 -17.04 1.74
CA CYS A 209 -1.73 -16.42 0.53
C CYS A 209 -3.04 -17.08 0.09
N SER A 210 -3.19 -18.41 0.28
CA SER A 210 -4.44 -19.11 -0.05
C SER A 210 -5.63 -18.72 0.85
N LEU A 211 -5.34 -18.16 2.02
CA LEU A 211 -6.35 -17.67 2.97
C LEU A 211 -6.76 -16.23 2.72
N LEU A 212 -5.98 -15.48 1.94
CA LEU A 212 -6.24 -14.06 1.65
C LEU A 212 -7.49 -13.92 0.77
N ARG A 213 -8.55 -13.35 1.31
CA ARG A 213 -9.85 -13.21 0.64
C ARG A 213 -10.26 -11.75 0.58
N PRO A 214 -10.86 -11.28 -0.55
CA PRO A 214 -11.45 -9.96 -0.61
C PRO A 214 -12.53 -9.81 0.47
N ASN A 215 -12.39 -8.79 1.30
CA ASN A 215 -13.34 -8.50 2.36
C ASN A 215 -13.27 -7.02 2.76
N LEU A 216 -14.22 -6.25 2.26
CA LEU A 216 -14.30 -4.82 2.54
C LEU A 216 -15.46 -4.55 3.50
N MET A 217 -15.14 -4.35 4.78
CA MET A 217 -16.11 -3.97 5.81
C MET A 217 -15.96 -2.49 6.16
N PRO A 218 -17.01 -1.66 6.08
CA PRO A 218 -16.96 -0.24 6.43
C PRO A 218 -16.45 0.01 7.85
N SER A 219 -16.81 -0.82 8.80
CA SER A 219 -16.39 -0.72 10.21
C SER A 219 -14.87 -0.81 10.41
N ARG A 220 -14.13 -1.49 9.52
CA ARG A 220 -12.67 -1.63 9.60
C ARG A 220 -11.89 -0.39 9.14
N LEU A 221 -12.56 0.52 8.45
CA LEU A 221 -11.95 1.77 7.97
C LEU A 221 -11.95 2.87 9.04
N LEU A 222 -12.67 2.67 10.12
CA LEU A 222 -12.84 3.62 11.20
C LEU A 222 -11.87 3.38 12.36
N VAL A 223 -11.72 4.40 13.20
CA VAL A 223 -11.02 4.30 14.48
C VAL A 223 -11.90 3.54 15.47
N ASP A 224 -11.33 2.62 16.25
CA ASP A 224 -12.08 1.73 17.14
C ASP A 224 -12.91 2.51 18.20
N ASP A 225 -12.38 3.63 18.71
CA ASP A 225 -13.00 4.46 19.74
C ASP A 225 -14.01 5.47 19.18
N SER A 226 -14.23 5.48 17.85
CA SER A 226 -15.18 6.40 17.23
C SER A 226 -16.62 6.03 17.60
N PRO A 227 -17.48 7.01 17.97
CA PRO A 227 -18.92 6.78 18.13
C PRO A 227 -19.56 6.16 16.87
N LEU A 228 -19.03 6.49 15.68
CA LEU A 228 -19.48 5.94 14.41
C LEU A 228 -19.21 4.43 14.32
N THR A 229 -18.14 3.92 14.89
CA THR A 229 -17.84 2.47 14.94
C THR A 229 -18.91 1.74 15.76
N HIS A 230 -19.33 2.31 16.88
CA HIS A 230 -20.42 1.76 17.69
C HIS A 230 -21.75 1.79 16.93
N TYR A 231 -22.07 2.91 16.27
CA TYR A 231 -23.25 3.02 15.43
C TYR A 231 -23.26 1.98 14.31
N LEU A 232 -22.17 1.83 13.56
CA LEU A 232 -22.10 0.86 12.46
C LEU A 232 -22.29 -0.57 12.94
N ARG A 233 -21.70 -0.92 14.09
CA ARG A 233 -21.90 -2.26 14.70
C ARG A 233 -23.34 -2.50 15.09
N LEU A 234 -24.04 -1.50 15.62
CA LEU A 234 -25.47 -1.58 15.90
C LEU A 234 -26.29 -1.66 14.61
N ALA A 235 -25.94 -0.86 13.61
CA ALA A 235 -26.61 -0.87 12.31
C ALA A 235 -26.46 -2.24 11.62
N GLU A 236 -25.27 -2.81 11.59
CA GLU A 236 -25.01 -4.14 11.03
C GLU A 236 -25.82 -5.24 11.76
N THR A 237 -25.85 -5.19 13.09
CA THR A 237 -26.47 -6.28 13.89
C THR A 237 -27.98 -6.13 14.08
N LYS A 238 -28.52 -4.92 14.08
CA LYS A 238 -29.91 -4.62 14.45
C LYS A 238 -30.77 -4.03 13.35
N ILE A 239 -30.18 -3.27 12.42
CA ILE A 239 -30.91 -2.58 11.37
C ILE A 239 -30.75 -3.33 10.05
N TRP A 240 -29.52 -3.44 9.54
CA TRP A 240 -29.27 -4.03 8.22
C TRP A 240 -29.50 -5.54 8.18
N SER A 241 -29.36 -6.21 9.32
CA SER A 241 -29.72 -7.63 9.47
C SER A 241 -31.20 -7.92 9.27
N GLN A 242 -32.08 -6.90 9.43
CA GLN A 242 -33.53 -7.05 9.19
C GLN A 242 -33.88 -6.86 7.71
N GLY A 243 -33.07 -6.15 6.96
CA GLY A 243 -33.22 -5.87 5.55
C GLY A 243 -32.67 -4.49 5.16
N MET A 244 -32.31 -4.36 3.92
CA MET A 244 -31.85 -3.12 3.30
C MET A 244 -32.66 -2.84 2.06
N MET A 245 -32.82 -1.55 1.71
CA MET A 245 -33.59 -1.11 0.55
C MET A 245 -32.67 -0.80 -0.61
N GLY A 246 -32.89 -1.47 -1.74
CA GLY A 246 -32.29 -1.10 -3.02
C GLY A 246 -33.28 -0.27 -3.85
N ARG A 247 -32.78 0.70 -4.60
CA ARG A 247 -33.56 1.51 -5.55
C ARG A 247 -33.33 1.01 -6.96
N VAL A 248 -34.41 0.84 -7.69
CA VAL A 248 -34.38 0.44 -9.10
C VAL A 248 -34.88 1.62 -9.92
N TYR A 249 -33.97 2.24 -10.65
CA TYR A 249 -34.28 3.38 -11.51
C TYR A 249 -34.59 2.92 -12.93
N VAL A 250 -35.65 3.47 -13.53
CA VAL A 250 -35.99 3.33 -14.92
C VAL A 250 -35.87 4.73 -15.55
N ASN A 251 -34.75 4.95 -16.26
CA ASN A 251 -34.41 6.29 -16.78
C ASN A 251 -35.08 6.61 -18.12
N ASN A 252 -35.53 5.59 -18.83
CA ASN A 252 -36.31 5.71 -20.08
C ASN A 252 -37.60 4.94 -19.91
N ALA A 253 -38.55 5.52 -19.18
CA ALA A 253 -39.84 4.87 -18.93
C ALA A 253 -40.67 4.82 -20.22
N PRO A 254 -41.37 3.70 -20.49
CA PRO A 254 -42.28 3.60 -21.65
C PRO A 254 -43.48 4.50 -21.47
N ASP A 255 -44.06 4.98 -22.59
CA ASP A 255 -45.37 5.60 -22.55
C ASP A 255 -46.45 4.54 -22.33
N PHE A 256 -47.04 4.55 -21.14
CA PHE A 256 -48.07 3.60 -20.72
C PHE A 256 -49.43 3.76 -21.49
N THR A 257 -49.56 4.82 -22.30
CA THR A 257 -50.77 5.02 -23.13
C THR A 257 -50.66 4.36 -24.49
N THR A 258 -49.47 4.08 -24.98
CA THR A 258 -49.22 3.59 -26.34
C THR A 258 -49.40 2.07 -26.45
N ASP A 259 -48.99 1.33 -25.44
CA ASP A 259 -49.05 -0.15 -25.42
C ASP A 259 -49.34 -0.64 -24.00
N PRO A 260 -50.53 -1.25 -23.76
CA PRO A 260 -50.88 -1.83 -22.45
C PRO A 260 -49.87 -2.86 -21.94
N ASN A 261 -49.11 -3.51 -22.83
CA ASN A 261 -48.14 -4.52 -22.47
C ASN A 261 -46.92 -3.93 -21.72
N GLN A 262 -46.65 -2.61 -21.89
CA GLN A 262 -45.56 -1.93 -21.20
C GLN A 262 -45.74 -1.94 -19.66
N VAL A 263 -46.97 -1.88 -19.17
CA VAL A 263 -47.30 -2.02 -17.75
C VAL A 263 -46.88 -3.39 -17.25
N ASN A 264 -47.18 -4.46 -17.98
CA ASN A 264 -46.83 -5.83 -17.61
C ASN A 264 -45.33 -6.04 -17.61
N ILE A 265 -44.58 -5.45 -18.56
CA ILE A 265 -43.13 -5.52 -18.61
C ILE A 265 -42.50 -4.87 -17.37
N MET A 266 -43.00 -3.72 -16.93
CA MET A 266 -42.50 -3.04 -15.73
C MET A 266 -42.86 -3.82 -14.46
N LEU A 267 -44.01 -4.47 -14.39
CA LEU A 267 -44.37 -5.37 -13.28
C LEU A 267 -43.47 -6.62 -13.25
N GLN A 268 -43.14 -7.16 -14.42
CA GLN A 268 -42.26 -8.31 -14.55
C GLN A 268 -40.82 -7.96 -14.12
N LEU A 269 -40.30 -6.79 -14.45
CA LEU A 269 -39.03 -6.30 -13.95
C LEU A 269 -38.98 -6.34 -12.40
N ALA A 270 -40.04 -5.87 -11.74
CA ALA A 270 -40.12 -5.91 -10.29
C ALA A 270 -40.18 -7.35 -9.76
N GLU A 271 -40.99 -8.20 -10.42
CA GLU A 271 -41.13 -9.63 -10.05
C GLU A 271 -39.84 -10.41 -10.23
N ASP A 272 -39.08 -10.18 -11.32
CA ASP A 272 -37.76 -10.80 -11.53
C ASP A 272 -36.77 -10.48 -10.42
N LEU A 273 -36.77 -9.24 -9.91
CA LEU A 273 -35.92 -8.83 -8.79
C LEU A 273 -36.40 -9.40 -7.44
N GLU A 274 -37.72 -9.47 -7.24
CA GLU A 274 -38.34 -10.03 -6.04
C GLU A 274 -38.10 -11.54 -5.89
N ASN A 275 -37.97 -12.26 -6.99
CA ASN A 275 -37.72 -13.71 -7.01
C ASN A 275 -36.24 -14.09 -6.84
N THR A 276 -35.36 -13.12 -6.57
CA THR A 276 -33.95 -13.42 -6.30
C THR A 276 -33.75 -13.99 -4.89
N THR A 277 -32.70 -14.76 -4.71
CA THR A 277 -32.46 -15.59 -3.50
C THR A 277 -32.48 -14.81 -2.18
N TYR A 278 -32.02 -13.56 -2.18
CA TYR A 278 -31.88 -12.72 -0.99
C TYR A 278 -32.91 -11.61 -0.89
N SER A 279 -33.85 -11.52 -1.84
CA SER A 279 -34.94 -10.57 -1.79
C SER A 279 -35.94 -10.95 -0.69
N LEU A 280 -36.49 -9.92 -0.04
CA LEU A 280 -37.62 -10.09 0.89
C LEU A 280 -38.98 -10.21 0.16
N GLY A 281 -38.96 -10.21 -1.17
CA GLY A 281 -40.10 -10.46 -2.02
C GLY A 281 -41.09 -9.29 -2.13
N LYS A 282 -42.25 -9.60 -2.69
CA LYS A 282 -43.26 -8.62 -3.07
C LYS A 282 -43.73 -7.68 -1.95
N ASN A 283 -43.81 -8.19 -0.72
CA ASN A 283 -44.30 -7.41 0.43
C ASN A 283 -43.32 -6.30 0.86
N SER A 284 -42.06 -6.38 0.42
CA SER A 284 -41.03 -5.39 0.72
C SER A 284 -40.84 -4.36 -0.41
N THR A 285 -41.48 -4.58 -1.54
CA THR A 285 -41.34 -3.72 -2.72
C THR A 285 -42.36 -2.58 -2.68
N GLN A 286 -41.84 -1.34 -2.71
CA GLN A 286 -42.65 -0.14 -2.82
C GLN A 286 -42.63 0.31 -4.26
N PHE A 287 -43.74 0.03 -4.97
CA PHE A 287 -43.87 0.32 -6.39
C PHE A 287 -45.18 1.06 -6.69
N TRP A 288 -45.07 2.35 -7.02
CA TRP A 288 -46.19 3.23 -7.29
C TRP A 288 -47.16 2.67 -8.35
N LEU A 289 -46.65 1.93 -9.36
CA LEU A 289 -47.45 1.39 -10.44
C LEU A 289 -48.44 0.33 -9.94
N ARG A 290 -48.07 -0.49 -8.97
CA ARG A 290 -48.95 -1.49 -8.33
C ARG A 290 -50.08 -0.79 -7.58
N GLU A 291 -49.74 0.20 -6.78
CA GLU A 291 -50.71 0.97 -5.99
C GLU A 291 -51.66 1.78 -6.90
N TYR A 292 -51.11 2.36 -7.98
CA TYR A 292 -51.91 3.05 -8.99
C TYR A 292 -52.88 2.09 -9.68
N LEU A 293 -52.48 0.88 -10.07
CA LEU A 293 -53.36 -0.12 -10.68
C LEU A 293 -54.48 -0.56 -9.75
N HIS A 294 -54.21 -0.73 -8.45
CA HIS A 294 -55.23 -0.97 -7.44
C HIS A 294 -56.21 0.19 -7.34
N TYR A 295 -55.71 1.43 -7.25
CA TYR A 295 -56.55 2.61 -7.22
C TYR A 295 -57.47 2.67 -8.44
N ARG A 296 -56.91 2.44 -9.63
CA ARG A 296 -57.66 2.44 -10.89
C ARG A 296 -58.80 1.41 -10.92
N GLN A 297 -58.59 0.25 -10.35
CA GLN A 297 -59.60 -0.81 -10.29
C GLN A 297 -60.84 -0.45 -9.47
N PHE A 298 -60.70 0.39 -8.42
CA PHE A 298 -61.76 0.70 -7.49
C PHE A 298 -62.46 2.05 -7.75
N PHE A 299 -61.79 3.00 -8.38
CA PHE A 299 -62.25 4.40 -8.44
C PHE A 299 -62.53 4.95 -9.84
N VAL A 300 -62.26 4.21 -10.92
CA VAL A 300 -62.27 4.75 -12.28
C VAL A 300 -63.04 3.86 -13.27
N SER A 301 -63.86 4.47 -14.16
CA SER A 301 -64.43 3.81 -15.32
C SER A 301 -63.45 3.72 -16.48
N ASN A 302 -63.59 2.70 -17.34
CA ASN A 302 -62.60 2.22 -18.31
C ASN A 302 -62.17 3.18 -19.43
N ASP A 303 -62.74 4.37 -19.53
CA ASP A 303 -62.54 5.29 -20.70
C ASP A 303 -61.58 6.48 -20.43
N GLU A 304 -61.01 6.61 -19.23
CA GLU A 304 -60.16 7.74 -18.89
C GLU A 304 -58.67 7.48 -19.23
N ASN A 305 -57.94 8.59 -19.56
CA ASN A 305 -56.55 8.53 -19.94
C ASN A 305 -55.65 8.12 -18.73
N PHE A 306 -54.66 7.27 -18.94
CA PHE A 306 -53.76 6.76 -17.92
C PHE A 306 -53.12 7.86 -17.06
N TYR A 307 -52.62 8.94 -17.67
CA TYR A 307 -51.92 10.00 -16.95
C TYR A 307 -52.83 10.97 -16.21
N ASP A 308 -54.05 11.20 -16.68
CA ASP A 308 -55.04 12.07 -16.00
C ASP A 308 -55.51 11.40 -14.69
N ILE A 309 -55.68 10.09 -14.71
CA ILE A 309 -55.98 9.29 -13.52
C ILE A 309 -54.79 9.25 -12.59
N LEU A 310 -53.55 9.14 -13.13
CA LEU A 310 -52.33 9.14 -12.33
C LEU A 310 -52.14 10.47 -11.60
N GLU A 311 -52.42 11.61 -12.24
CA GLU A 311 -52.41 12.93 -11.55
C GLU A 311 -53.44 12.97 -10.41
N SER A 312 -54.65 12.45 -10.65
CA SER A 312 -55.68 12.35 -9.62
C SER A 312 -55.28 11.46 -8.46
N PHE A 313 -54.65 10.31 -8.72
CA PHE A 313 -54.08 9.40 -7.73
C PHE A 313 -53.04 10.10 -6.87
N LEU A 314 -52.09 10.81 -7.50
CA LEU A 314 -51.00 11.52 -6.81
C LEU A 314 -51.47 12.73 -6.01
N ASN A 315 -52.59 13.34 -6.34
CA ASN A 315 -53.20 14.46 -5.62
C ASN A 315 -53.96 14.02 -4.35
N THR A 316 -54.22 12.71 -4.16
CA THR A 316 -54.78 12.22 -2.91
C THR A 316 -53.77 12.29 -1.79
N SER A 317 -54.18 12.69 -0.57
CA SER A 317 -53.26 12.89 0.56
C SER A 317 -52.46 11.63 0.92
N PHE A 318 -53.04 10.46 0.75
CA PHE A 318 -52.38 9.17 1.03
C PHE A 318 -51.32 8.80 0.01
N ASN A 319 -51.45 9.22 -1.25
CA ASN A 319 -50.60 8.82 -2.35
C ASN A 319 -49.63 9.93 -2.80
N SER A 320 -49.71 11.11 -2.21
CA SER A 320 -48.86 12.26 -2.57
C SER A 320 -47.37 11.99 -2.43
N HIS A 321 -46.95 11.08 -1.55
CA HIS A 321 -45.56 10.67 -1.37
C HIS A 321 -44.97 10.02 -2.64
N TRP A 322 -45.79 9.39 -3.50
CA TRP A 322 -45.33 8.81 -4.77
C TRP A 322 -44.83 9.85 -5.77
N ASN A 323 -45.17 11.15 -5.60
CA ASN A 323 -44.63 12.21 -6.46
C ASN A 323 -43.09 12.24 -6.45
N ALA A 324 -42.46 11.86 -5.35
CA ALA A 324 -41.00 11.81 -5.23
C ALA A 324 -40.37 10.65 -6.06
N TYR A 325 -41.16 9.66 -6.46
CA TYR A 325 -40.72 8.50 -7.20
C TYR A 325 -40.82 8.68 -8.72
N LEU A 326 -41.40 9.77 -9.19
CA LEU A 326 -41.74 10.01 -10.58
C LEU A 326 -41.10 11.29 -11.10
N SER A 327 -40.67 11.27 -12.34
CA SER A 327 -40.25 12.46 -13.08
C SER A 327 -41.12 12.62 -14.33
N TRP A 328 -41.69 13.82 -14.50
CA TRP A 328 -42.56 14.16 -15.60
C TRP A 328 -41.82 14.93 -16.69
N ALA A 329 -42.12 14.64 -17.94
CA ALA A 329 -41.66 15.39 -19.11
C ALA A 329 -42.82 15.70 -20.06
N GLU A 330 -42.63 16.67 -20.96
CA GLU A 330 -43.56 16.89 -22.07
C GLU A 330 -43.46 15.76 -23.08
N HIS A 331 -44.62 15.34 -23.60
CA HIS A 331 -44.68 14.25 -24.56
C HIS A 331 -44.09 14.68 -25.91
N PRO A 332 -43.11 13.95 -26.48
CA PRO A 332 -42.38 14.39 -27.66
C PRO A 332 -43.24 14.53 -28.92
N THR A 333 -44.35 13.78 -29.00
CA THR A 333 -45.26 13.79 -30.18
C THR A 333 -46.63 14.39 -29.90
N LYS A 334 -46.99 14.77 -28.66
CA LYS A 334 -48.28 15.30 -28.24
C LYS A 334 -48.08 16.59 -27.44
N PRO A 335 -47.94 17.78 -28.08
CA PRO A 335 -47.68 19.03 -27.38
C PRO A 335 -48.74 19.31 -26.30
N GLY A 336 -48.30 19.79 -25.12
CA GLY A 336 -49.19 20.10 -24.00
C GLY A 336 -49.62 18.88 -23.16
N LYS A 337 -49.23 17.66 -23.52
CA LYS A 337 -49.44 16.49 -22.67
C LYS A 337 -48.13 16.11 -21.94
N ARG A 338 -48.25 15.79 -20.67
CA ARG A 338 -47.13 15.30 -19.85
C ARG A 338 -47.20 13.78 -19.73
N TYR A 339 -46.06 13.14 -19.64
CA TYR A 339 -45.94 11.71 -19.37
C TYR A 339 -44.80 11.46 -18.36
N VAL A 340 -44.78 10.28 -17.72
CA VAL A 340 -43.72 9.87 -16.82
C VAL A 340 -42.54 9.37 -17.66
N ASN A 341 -41.46 10.14 -17.71
CA ASN A 341 -40.25 9.78 -18.46
C ASN A 341 -39.23 8.98 -17.64
N ARG A 342 -39.27 9.14 -16.33
CA ARG A 342 -38.41 8.41 -15.42
C ARG A 342 -39.17 8.08 -14.15
N PHE A 343 -38.81 6.95 -13.53
CA PHE A 343 -39.30 6.62 -12.20
C PHE A 343 -38.31 5.69 -11.50
N PHE A 344 -38.52 5.54 -10.21
CA PHE A 344 -37.88 4.48 -9.47
C PHE A 344 -38.87 3.76 -8.56
N PHE A 345 -38.52 2.55 -8.18
CA PHE A 345 -39.18 1.81 -7.12
C PHE A 345 -38.13 1.23 -6.19
N THR A 346 -38.55 0.80 -5.00
CA THR A 346 -37.63 0.21 -4.03
C THR A 346 -38.02 -1.21 -3.73
N THR A 347 -37.04 -2.08 -3.57
CA THR A 347 -37.25 -3.45 -3.12
C THR A 347 -36.23 -3.79 -2.03
N ALA A 348 -36.63 -4.57 -1.03
CA ALA A 348 -35.74 -4.89 0.08
C ALA A 348 -35.10 -6.26 -0.11
N PHE A 349 -33.88 -6.35 0.45
CA PHE A 349 -33.11 -7.57 0.48
C PHE A 349 -32.51 -7.79 1.87
N LYS A 350 -32.29 -9.05 2.22
CA LYS A 350 -31.66 -9.42 3.48
C LYS A 350 -30.31 -10.06 3.20
N ILE A 351 -29.26 -9.55 3.84
CA ILE A 351 -27.91 -10.08 3.72
C ILE A 351 -27.32 -10.34 5.10
N GLU A 352 -26.57 -11.41 5.21
CA GLU A 352 -25.82 -11.77 6.42
C GLU A 352 -24.34 -11.37 6.31
N ASP A 353 -23.81 -11.23 5.09
CA ASP A 353 -22.41 -10.90 4.81
C ASP A 353 -22.29 -9.98 3.58
N TRP A 354 -21.30 -9.10 3.60
CA TRP A 354 -20.97 -8.19 2.50
C TRP A 354 -20.64 -8.91 1.18
N LYS A 355 -20.14 -10.14 1.24
CA LYS A 355 -19.91 -10.99 0.04
C LYS A 355 -21.20 -11.38 -0.66
N VAL A 356 -22.19 -11.75 0.14
CA VAL A 356 -23.52 -12.08 -0.35
C VAL A 356 -24.17 -10.88 -1.03
N ARG A 357 -23.97 -9.68 -0.46
CA ARG A 357 -24.43 -8.44 -1.08
C ARG A 357 -23.85 -8.21 -2.48
N THR A 358 -22.54 -8.44 -2.65
CA THR A 358 -21.89 -8.28 -3.96
C THR A 358 -22.45 -9.29 -4.98
N ALA A 359 -22.70 -10.53 -4.57
CA ALA A 359 -23.31 -11.55 -5.42
C ALA A 359 -24.75 -11.15 -5.84
N LEU A 360 -25.55 -10.63 -4.90
CA LEU A 360 -26.91 -10.12 -5.18
C LEU A 360 -26.87 -8.94 -6.14
N LEU A 361 -25.96 -7.98 -5.93
CA LEU A 361 -25.80 -6.83 -6.84
C LEU A 361 -25.50 -7.27 -8.27
N LEU A 362 -24.62 -8.25 -8.46
CA LEU A 362 -24.33 -8.81 -9.78
C LEU A 362 -25.57 -9.49 -10.40
N GLN A 363 -26.33 -10.25 -9.60
CA GLN A 363 -27.57 -10.87 -10.04
C GLN A 363 -28.61 -9.82 -10.47
N TRP A 364 -28.79 -8.78 -9.69
CA TRP A 364 -29.72 -7.69 -10.02
C TRP A 364 -29.27 -6.90 -11.24
N ARG A 365 -27.98 -6.62 -11.40
CA ARG A 365 -27.43 -5.99 -12.62
C ARG A 365 -27.62 -6.86 -13.87
N ASN A 366 -27.49 -8.16 -13.73
CA ASN A 366 -27.77 -9.09 -14.82
C ASN A 366 -29.27 -9.05 -15.20
N ILE A 367 -30.20 -9.04 -14.23
CA ILE A 367 -31.63 -8.89 -14.50
C ILE A 367 -31.92 -7.56 -15.20
N THR A 368 -31.45 -6.43 -14.65
CA THR A 368 -31.70 -5.11 -15.26
C THR A 368 -31.07 -4.97 -16.65
N SER A 369 -30.01 -5.70 -16.97
CA SER A 369 -29.41 -5.70 -18.32
C SER A 369 -30.37 -6.24 -19.40
N HIS A 370 -31.32 -7.11 -19.06
CA HIS A 370 -32.36 -7.57 -19.98
C HIS A 370 -33.38 -6.49 -20.28
N TYR A 371 -33.46 -5.44 -19.46
CA TYR A 371 -34.30 -4.28 -19.59
C TYR A 371 -33.54 -3.03 -20.06
N ALA A 372 -32.44 -3.22 -20.81
CA ALA A 372 -31.58 -2.13 -21.28
C ALA A 372 -32.29 -1.07 -22.11
N LYS A 373 -33.35 -1.44 -22.85
CA LYS A 373 -34.23 -0.50 -23.59
C LYS A 373 -34.81 0.59 -22.70
N TYR A 374 -35.07 0.28 -21.45
CA TYR A 374 -35.67 1.19 -20.46
C TYR A 374 -34.60 1.86 -19.58
N GLU A 375 -33.32 1.63 -19.84
CA GLU A 375 -32.20 2.11 -19.02
C GLU A 375 -32.41 1.79 -17.53
N ALA A 376 -32.80 0.55 -17.22
CA ALA A 376 -33.03 0.09 -15.87
C ALA A 376 -31.71 -0.08 -15.12
N LEU A 377 -31.58 0.57 -13.97
CA LEU A 377 -30.37 0.56 -13.13
C LEU A 377 -30.72 0.25 -11.68
N VAL A 378 -29.86 -0.51 -11.02
CA VAL A 378 -29.96 -0.75 -9.58
C VAL A 378 -28.96 0.12 -8.85
N PHE A 379 -29.43 0.85 -7.84
CA PHE A 379 -28.61 1.69 -6.99
C PHE A 379 -28.93 1.47 -5.52
N ASP A 380 -27.90 1.41 -4.72
CA ASP A 380 -27.91 1.47 -3.27
C ASP A 380 -26.68 2.24 -2.80
N GLU A 381 -26.81 3.03 -1.75
CA GLU A 381 -25.76 3.90 -1.21
C GLU A 381 -24.46 3.15 -0.88
N ASN A 382 -24.55 1.86 -0.60
CA ASN A 382 -23.39 1.04 -0.31
C ASN A 382 -22.86 0.20 -1.50
N ASN A 383 -23.39 0.39 -2.72
CA ASN A 383 -22.94 -0.36 -3.91
C ASN A 383 -21.48 -0.10 -4.25
N PHE A 384 -20.95 1.08 -3.92
CA PHE A 384 -19.53 1.39 -4.14
C PHE A 384 -18.59 0.47 -3.36
N TYR A 385 -18.98 -0.03 -2.19
CA TYR A 385 -18.20 -1.05 -1.47
C TYR A 385 -18.16 -2.37 -2.24
N SER A 386 -19.31 -2.77 -2.79
CA SER A 386 -19.41 -3.98 -3.61
C SER A 386 -18.62 -3.86 -4.91
N ASP A 387 -18.70 -2.73 -5.59
CA ASP A 387 -17.94 -2.45 -6.81
C ASP A 387 -16.45 -2.43 -6.54
N GLN A 388 -16.02 -1.77 -5.47
CA GLN A 388 -14.63 -1.78 -5.06
C GLN A 388 -14.13 -3.20 -4.73
N MET A 389 -14.98 -4.03 -4.10
CA MET A 389 -14.62 -5.41 -3.78
C MET A 389 -14.45 -6.28 -5.04
N LEU A 390 -15.24 -6.04 -6.08
CA LEU A 390 -15.11 -6.72 -7.38
C LEU A 390 -13.82 -6.35 -8.10
N GLU A 391 -13.44 -5.07 -8.08
CA GLU A 391 -12.23 -4.59 -8.75
C GLU A 391 -10.96 -4.87 -7.96
N LEU A 392 -11.06 -5.05 -6.64
CA LEU A 392 -9.93 -5.09 -5.74
C LEU A 392 -8.91 -6.16 -6.12
N GLN A 393 -9.35 -7.37 -6.47
CA GLN A 393 -8.45 -8.47 -6.83
C GLN A 393 -7.71 -8.19 -8.15
N SER A 394 -8.41 -7.74 -9.17
CA SER A 394 -7.81 -7.42 -10.48
C SER A 394 -6.83 -6.25 -10.37
N THR A 395 -7.24 -5.18 -9.69
CA THR A 395 -6.40 -4.00 -9.47
C THR A 395 -5.17 -4.31 -8.64
N THR A 396 -5.31 -5.18 -7.61
CA THR A 396 -4.18 -5.62 -6.80
C THR A 396 -3.17 -6.37 -7.64
N LEU A 397 -3.60 -7.39 -8.38
CA LEU A 397 -2.69 -8.19 -9.21
C LEU A 397 -2.00 -7.35 -10.29
N SER A 398 -2.71 -6.44 -10.95
CA SER A 398 -2.13 -5.57 -11.97
C SER A 398 -1.13 -4.57 -11.38
N SER A 399 -1.44 -3.95 -10.24
CA SER A 399 -0.55 -3.00 -9.58
C SER A 399 0.70 -3.67 -9.01
N LEU A 400 0.55 -4.85 -8.38
CA LEU A 400 1.69 -5.64 -7.88
C LEU A 400 2.57 -6.13 -9.02
N GLY A 401 1.98 -6.66 -10.09
CA GLY A 401 2.71 -7.12 -11.27
C GLY A 401 3.49 -5.99 -11.94
N ALA A 402 2.89 -4.81 -12.09
CA ALA A 402 3.54 -3.63 -12.63
C ALA A 402 4.70 -3.15 -11.73
N ALA A 403 4.49 -3.11 -10.41
CA ALA A 403 5.53 -2.72 -9.46
C ALA A 403 6.72 -3.69 -9.53
N ILE A 404 6.49 -4.99 -9.47
CA ILE A 404 7.54 -6.01 -9.57
C ILE A 404 8.30 -5.89 -10.90
N LEU A 405 7.58 -5.69 -12.03
CA LEU A 405 8.21 -5.55 -13.35
C LEU A 405 9.16 -4.34 -13.39
N VAL A 406 8.72 -3.20 -12.86
CA VAL A 406 9.57 -1.99 -12.82
C VAL A 406 10.78 -2.20 -11.91
N MET A 407 10.60 -2.88 -10.77
CA MET A 407 11.71 -3.21 -9.88
C MET A 407 12.74 -4.13 -10.55
N ILE A 408 12.29 -5.11 -11.34
CA ILE A 408 13.18 -5.95 -12.17
C ILE A 408 13.99 -5.09 -13.14
N ILE A 409 13.34 -4.17 -13.85
CA ILE A 409 14.02 -3.27 -14.80
C ILE A 409 15.08 -2.43 -14.08
N VAL A 410 14.74 -1.85 -12.93
CA VAL A 410 15.68 -1.05 -12.13
C VAL A 410 16.87 -1.90 -11.67
N CYS A 411 16.64 -3.10 -11.15
CA CYS A 411 17.72 -3.99 -10.73
C CYS A 411 18.68 -4.31 -11.90
N ILE A 412 18.16 -4.56 -13.10
CA ILE A 412 18.98 -4.82 -14.30
C ILE A 412 19.81 -3.60 -14.70
N LEU A 413 19.25 -2.39 -14.55
CA LEU A 413 19.96 -1.15 -14.91
C LEU A 413 21.13 -0.83 -13.95
N PHE A 414 20.97 -1.14 -12.66
CA PHE A 414 21.97 -0.78 -11.64
C PHE A 414 23.00 -1.88 -11.33
N ILE A 415 22.64 -3.15 -11.50
CA ILE A 415 23.53 -4.28 -11.24
C ILE A 415 23.83 -4.95 -12.58
N ALA A 416 25.07 -4.78 -13.09
CA ALA A 416 25.46 -5.32 -14.40
C ALA A 416 25.81 -6.82 -14.39
N ASP A 417 25.65 -7.53 -13.28
CA ASP A 417 25.87 -8.97 -13.15
C ASP A 417 24.53 -9.71 -13.13
N PHE A 418 24.22 -10.38 -14.24
CA PHE A 418 22.96 -11.10 -14.43
C PHE A 418 22.70 -12.17 -13.36
N SER A 419 23.74 -12.85 -12.87
CA SER A 419 23.60 -13.89 -11.85
C SER A 419 23.16 -13.28 -10.50
N ILE A 420 23.75 -12.16 -10.11
CA ILE A 420 23.39 -11.48 -8.85
C ILE A 420 22.00 -10.86 -8.94
N VAL A 421 21.68 -10.21 -10.07
CA VAL A 421 20.34 -9.66 -10.33
C VAL A 421 19.26 -10.71 -10.19
N LEU A 422 19.46 -11.90 -10.77
CA LEU A 422 18.49 -12.99 -10.70
C LEU A 422 18.17 -13.38 -9.24
N TRP A 423 19.20 -13.46 -8.39
CA TRP A 423 19.01 -13.83 -6.98
C TRP A 423 18.43 -12.69 -6.14
N VAL A 424 18.73 -11.43 -6.47
CA VAL A 424 18.08 -10.27 -5.84
C VAL A 424 16.59 -10.23 -6.17
N ILE A 425 16.23 -10.45 -7.45
CA ILE A 425 14.83 -10.53 -7.89
C ILE A 425 14.11 -11.69 -7.21
N PHE A 426 14.75 -12.86 -7.14
CA PHE A 426 14.21 -14.02 -6.44
C PHE A 426 13.94 -13.72 -4.96
N ALA A 427 14.88 -13.09 -4.26
CA ALA A 427 14.71 -12.70 -2.86
C ALA A 427 13.56 -11.71 -2.69
N MET A 428 13.44 -10.72 -3.57
CA MET A 428 12.37 -9.73 -3.57
C MET A 428 10.99 -10.39 -3.72
N ILE A 429 10.79 -11.20 -4.76
CA ILE A 429 9.51 -11.90 -4.98
C ILE A 429 9.18 -12.82 -3.79
N SER A 430 10.18 -13.48 -3.24
CA SER A 430 10.01 -14.33 -2.05
C SER A 430 9.57 -13.53 -0.83
N MET A 431 10.13 -12.34 -0.61
CA MET A 431 9.72 -11.44 0.48
C MET A 431 8.29 -10.98 0.31
N ASP A 432 7.89 -10.57 -0.90
CA ASP A 432 6.53 -10.07 -1.17
C ASP A 432 5.47 -11.16 -0.97
N ILE A 433 5.72 -12.37 -1.46
CA ILE A 433 4.85 -13.53 -1.20
C ILE A 433 4.79 -13.83 0.30
N GLY A 434 5.93 -13.78 0.98
CA GLY A 434 6.00 -13.99 2.42
C GLY A 434 5.18 -12.96 3.20
N ILE A 435 5.33 -11.68 2.88
CA ILE A 435 4.60 -10.60 3.56
C ILE A 435 3.10 -10.75 3.34
N ALA A 436 2.66 -10.96 2.09
CA ALA A 436 1.24 -11.18 1.80
C ALA A 436 0.69 -12.39 2.56
N GLY A 437 1.41 -13.51 2.56
CA GLY A 437 0.99 -14.74 3.22
C GLY A 437 0.95 -14.63 4.74
N TYR A 438 2.03 -14.14 5.35
CA TYR A 438 2.07 -13.99 6.82
C TYR A 438 1.16 -12.88 7.34
N LEU A 439 0.91 -11.85 6.53
CA LEU A 439 -0.09 -10.83 6.87
C LEU A 439 -1.50 -11.43 6.92
N ALA A 440 -1.83 -12.31 5.97
CA ALA A 440 -3.09 -13.06 5.98
C ALA A 440 -3.20 -14.00 7.20
N LEU A 441 -2.12 -14.72 7.54
CA LEU A 441 -2.06 -15.54 8.76
C LEU A 441 -2.20 -14.69 10.04
N TRP A 442 -1.80 -13.42 10.00
CA TRP A 442 -1.96 -12.47 11.10
C TRP A 442 -3.35 -11.80 11.12
N GLY A 443 -4.28 -12.30 10.31
CA GLY A 443 -5.69 -11.90 10.31
C GLY A 443 -6.01 -10.72 9.38
N ALA A 444 -5.19 -10.48 8.36
CA ALA A 444 -5.52 -9.52 7.31
C ALA A 444 -6.42 -10.16 6.25
N ASP A 445 -7.43 -9.41 5.84
CA ASP A 445 -8.18 -9.67 4.61
C ASP A 445 -7.64 -8.79 3.48
N LEU A 446 -7.97 -9.14 2.24
CA LEU A 446 -7.65 -8.29 1.10
C LEU A 446 -8.64 -7.13 1.06
N ASP A 447 -8.19 -5.97 1.52
CA ASP A 447 -8.89 -4.69 1.49
C ASP A 447 -7.98 -3.60 0.89
N PRO A 448 -8.45 -2.40 0.58
CA PRO A 448 -7.60 -1.32 0.04
C PRO A 448 -6.41 -0.97 0.92
N THR A 449 -6.54 -1.09 2.24
CA THR A 449 -5.44 -0.84 3.18
C THR A 449 -4.35 -1.91 3.04
N THR A 450 -4.75 -3.17 2.96
CA THR A 450 -3.83 -4.29 2.75
C THR A 450 -3.12 -4.19 1.40
N VAL A 451 -3.82 -3.77 0.34
CA VAL A 451 -3.21 -3.55 -0.99
C VAL A 451 -2.15 -2.46 -0.93
N VAL A 452 -2.45 -1.32 -0.30
CA VAL A 452 -1.46 -0.24 -0.08
C VAL A 452 -0.25 -0.76 0.69
N ASN A 453 -0.47 -1.55 1.74
CA ASN A 453 0.59 -2.10 2.56
C ASN A 453 1.47 -3.11 1.80
N ILE A 454 0.89 -3.94 0.95
CA ILE A 454 1.66 -4.87 0.10
C ILE A 454 2.44 -4.08 -0.97
N LEU A 455 1.85 -3.07 -1.62
CA LEU A 455 2.59 -2.19 -2.54
C LEU A 455 3.76 -1.49 -1.86
N MET A 456 3.55 -1.01 -0.63
CA MET A 456 4.59 -0.43 0.20
C MET A 456 5.71 -1.43 0.48
N SER A 457 5.37 -2.69 0.76
CA SER A 457 6.36 -3.72 1.06
C SER A 457 7.32 -3.97 -0.10
N ILE A 458 6.85 -3.94 -1.34
CA ILE A 458 7.70 -4.06 -2.53
C ILE A 458 8.81 -3.00 -2.53
N GLY A 459 8.44 -1.72 -2.28
CA GLY A 459 9.40 -0.63 -2.22
C GLY A 459 10.44 -0.77 -1.10
N LEU A 460 10.00 -1.19 0.10
CA LEU A 460 10.88 -1.32 1.25
C LEU A 460 11.74 -2.60 1.26
N CYS A 461 11.21 -3.70 0.75
CA CYS A 461 11.91 -4.98 0.76
C CYS A 461 13.14 -4.99 -0.14
N ILE A 462 13.06 -4.28 -1.26
CA ILE A 462 14.16 -4.24 -2.22
C ILE A 462 15.42 -3.65 -1.61
N ASP A 463 15.30 -2.68 -0.70
CA ASP A 463 16.42 -1.98 -0.09
C ASP A 463 17.33 -2.96 0.66
N PHE A 464 16.75 -3.89 1.44
CA PHE A 464 17.52 -4.91 2.17
C PHE A 464 18.32 -5.84 1.23
N ALA A 465 17.72 -6.24 0.12
CA ALA A 465 18.35 -7.16 -0.84
C ALA A 465 19.36 -6.44 -1.75
N THR A 466 19.04 -5.22 -2.21
CA THR A 466 19.91 -4.47 -3.13
C THR A 466 21.17 -3.96 -2.46
N HIS A 467 21.13 -3.50 -1.22
CA HIS A 467 22.33 -3.05 -0.51
C HIS A 467 23.37 -4.17 -0.42
N VAL A 468 22.94 -5.36 0.00
CA VAL A 468 23.84 -6.51 0.12
C VAL A 468 24.23 -7.04 -1.27
N GLY A 469 23.29 -7.20 -2.18
CA GLY A 469 23.54 -7.68 -3.55
C GLY A 469 24.47 -6.76 -4.33
N TYR A 470 24.24 -5.44 -4.28
CA TYR A 470 25.09 -4.44 -4.93
C TYR A 470 26.52 -4.45 -4.36
N ARG A 471 26.67 -4.60 -3.04
CA ARG A 471 28.00 -4.67 -2.42
C ARG A 471 28.73 -5.96 -2.81
N ILE A 472 28.04 -7.10 -2.87
CA ILE A 472 28.63 -8.36 -3.38
C ILE A 472 29.07 -8.20 -4.86
N TYR A 473 28.26 -7.53 -5.69
CA TYR A 473 28.61 -7.21 -7.08
C TYR A 473 29.88 -6.38 -7.16
N ARG A 474 30.00 -5.34 -6.34
CA ARG A 474 31.11 -4.37 -6.39
C ARG A 474 32.39 -4.86 -5.74
N SER A 475 32.36 -5.93 -4.95
CA SER A 475 33.55 -6.52 -4.35
C SER A 475 34.53 -7.04 -5.39
N LYS A 476 35.83 -6.67 -5.24
CA LYS A 476 36.92 -7.06 -6.13
C LYS A 476 37.52 -8.42 -5.79
N CYS A 477 37.10 -9.06 -4.69
CA CYS A 477 37.61 -10.36 -4.26
C CYS A 477 37.25 -11.45 -5.28
N ARG A 478 38.19 -12.32 -5.58
CA ARG A 478 37.96 -13.45 -6.51
C ARG A 478 37.25 -14.63 -5.86
N ASN A 479 37.53 -14.87 -4.58
CA ASN A 479 36.93 -15.96 -3.82
C ASN A 479 35.50 -15.58 -3.40
N PRO A 480 34.47 -16.41 -3.69
CA PRO A 480 33.09 -16.15 -3.25
C PRO A 480 32.92 -15.92 -1.76
N ASP A 481 33.66 -16.65 -0.91
CA ASP A 481 33.59 -16.51 0.55
C ASP A 481 34.15 -15.15 1.01
N GLU A 482 35.26 -14.70 0.39
CA GLU A 482 35.83 -13.37 0.66
C GLU A 482 34.93 -12.24 0.16
N ARG A 483 34.21 -12.43 -0.96
CA ARG A 483 33.23 -11.45 -1.45
C ARG A 483 32.10 -11.24 -0.45
N ILE A 484 31.55 -12.33 0.08
CA ILE A 484 30.48 -12.27 1.08
C ILE A 484 31.01 -11.63 2.38
N ARG A 485 32.24 -11.98 2.78
CA ARG A 485 32.90 -11.40 3.95
C ARG A 485 33.08 -9.89 3.81
N ASP A 486 33.59 -9.44 2.66
CA ASP A 486 33.75 -8.01 2.34
C ASP A 486 32.40 -7.27 2.33
N ALA A 487 31.40 -7.85 1.68
CA ALA A 487 30.09 -7.25 1.58
C ALA A 487 29.38 -7.14 2.93
N LEU A 488 29.30 -8.23 3.70
CA LEU A 488 28.64 -8.22 5.00
C LEU A 488 29.42 -7.39 6.04
N GLY A 489 30.75 -7.36 5.96
CA GLY A 489 31.55 -6.49 6.81
C GLY A 489 31.24 -5.01 6.60
N ALA A 490 31.03 -4.59 5.36
CA ALA A 490 30.76 -3.19 5.01
C ALA A 490 29.30 -2.77 5.27
N VAL A 491 28.31 -3.57 4.81
CA VAL A 491 26.90 -3.15 4.84
C VAL A 491 26.03 -3.91 5.84
N GLY A 492 26.50 -5.02 6.40
CA GLY A 492 25.69 -5.85 7.29
C GLY A 492 25.20 -5.10 8.54
N TRP A 493 26.07 -4.37 9.21
CA TRP A 493 25.70 -3.59 10.40
C TRP A 493 24.78 -2.40 10.06
N PRO A 494 25.10 -1.53 9.09
CA PRO A 494 24.17 -0.46 8.67
C PRO A 494 22.77 -0.96 8.35
N VAL A 495 22.63 -2.04 7.60
CA VAL A 495 21.33 -2.64 7.26
C VAL A 495 20.57 -3.14 8.49
N VAL A 496 21.24 -3.83 9.42
CA VAL A 496 20.61 -4.26 10.69
C VAL A 496 20.25 -3.08 11.57
N GLN A 497 21.07 -2.04 11.60
CA GLN A 497 20.81 -0.83 12.39
C GLN A 497 19.60 -0.07 11.84
N GLY A 498 19.49 0.11 10.51
CA GLY A 498 18.35 0.72 9.86
C GLY A 498 17.06 -0.07 10.12
N GLY A 499 17.07 -1.38 9.85
CA GLY A 499 15.92 -2.24 10.12
C GLY A 499 15.48 -2.23 11.59
N THR A 500 16.44 -2.27 12.54
CA THR A 500 16.12 -2.19 13.97
C THR A 500 15.54 -0.85 14.37
N SER A 501 16.06 0.25 13.83
CA SER A 501 15.53 1.61 14.04
C SER A 501 14.09 1.72 13.55
N THR A 502 13.82 1.24 12.34
CA THR A 502 12.49 1.19 11.73
C THR A 502 11.53 0.33 12.55
N PHE A 503 11.98 -0.86 13.00
CA PHE A 503 11.19 -1.73 13.88
C PHE A 503 10.78 -1.02 15.18
N LEU A 504 11.72 -0.35 15.86
CA LEU A 504 11.46 0.36 17.10
C LEU A 504 10.52 1.56 16.92
N ALA A 505 10.64 2.28 15.80
CA ALA A 505 9.76 3.39 15.49
C ALA A 505 8.31 2.92 15.22
N ILE A 506 8.15 1.77 14.56
CA ILE A 506 6.85 1.28 14.10
C ILE A 506 6.11 0.48 15.18
N ILE A 507 6.83 -0.23 16.07
CA ILE A 507 6.18 -1.08 17.08
C ILE A 507 5.22 -0.30 17.99
N VAL A 508 5.50 0.98 18.24
CA VAL A 508 4.65 1.86 19.04
C VAL A 508 3.30 2.10 18.36
N MET A 509 3.24 2.03 17.01
CA MET A 509 2.00 2.22 16.26
C MET A 509 0.97 1.10 16.47
N ILE A 510 1.38 -0.07 16.94
CA ILE A 510 0.44 -1.17 17.29
C ILE A 510 -0.54 -0.73 18.41
N LEU A 511 -0.12 0.20 19.27
CA LEU A 511 -0.91 0.70 20.38
C LEU A 511 -2.01 1.69 19.94
N VAL A 512 -1.96 2.18 18.70
CA VAL A 512 -2.95 3.13 18.18
C VAL A 512 -4.28 2.41 17.93
N PRO A 513 -5.42 2.91 18.43
CA PRO A 513 -6.73 2.28 18.30
C PRO A 513 -7.34 2.52 16.90
N SER A 514 -6.59 2.18 15.85
CA SER A 514 -6.99 2.27 14.45
C SER A 514 -6.57 1.02 13.70
N ASN A 515 -7.51 0.35 13.05
CA ASN A 515 -7.20 -0.84 12.28
C ASN A 515 -6.23 -0.55 11.12
N VAL A 516 -6.40 0.58 10.45
CA VAL A 516 -5.50 1.02 9.35
C VAL A 516 -4.06 1.15 9.85
N VAL A 517 -3.85 1.83 10.98
CA VAL A 517 -2.51 2.04 11.56
C VAL A 517 -1.90 0.74 12.05
N ARG A 518 -2.69 -0.11 12.70
CA ARG A 518 -2.23 -1.44 13.16
C ARG A 518 -1.86 -2.37 12.01
N MET A 519 -2.63 -2.36 10.92
CA MET A 519 -2.32 -3.16 9.72
C MET A 519 -1.03 -2.69 9.07
N PHE A 520 -0.83 -1.37 8.96
CA PHE A 520 0.43 -0.80 8.52
C PHE A 520 1.61 -1.24 9.42
N ALA A 521 1.47 -1.14 10.74
CA ALA A 521 2.51 -1.55 11.68
C ALA A 521 2.85 -3.05 11.55
N ARG A 522 1.85 -3.92 11.44
CA ARG A 522 2.05 -5.36 11.22
C ARG A 522 2.81 -5.64 9.93
N THR A 523 2.42 -4.98 8.83
CA THR A 523 3.08 -5.14 7.54
C THR A 523 4.53 -4.68 7.61
N SER A 524 4.80 -3.51 8.17
CA SER A 524 6.15 -2.97 8.28
C SER A 524 7.05 -3.81 9.18
N ILE A 525 6.52 -4.39 10.25
CA ILE A 525 7.26 -5.36 11.09
C ILE A 525 7.62 -6.60 10.27
N LEU A 526 6.68 -7.14 9.48
CA LEU A 526 6.97 -8.28 8.59
C LEU A 526 8.02 -7.91 7.55
N VAL A 527 7.92 -6.72 6.94
CA VAL A 527 8.92 -6.21 5.98
C VAL A 527 10.32 -6.21 6.58
N VAL A 528 10.49 -5.64 7.78
CA VAL A 528 11.79 -5.56 8.44
C VAL A 528 12.32 -6.96 8.77
N LEU A 529 11.51 -7.83 9.35
CA LEU A 529 11.92 -9.19 9.74
C LEU A 529 12.27 -10.03 8.50
N THR A 530 11.40 -10.04 7.49
CA THR A 530 11.64 -10.79 6.24
C THR A 530 12.77 -10.17 5.43
N GLY A 531 12.88 -8.84 5.39
CA GLY A 531 13.95 -8.11 4.73
C GLY A 531 15.33 -8.40 5.31
N LEU A 532 15.47 -8.33 6.65
CA LEU A 532 16.71 -8.72 7.33
C LEU A 532 17.05 -10.18 7.10
N PHE A 533 16.07 -11.08 7.19
CA PHE A 533 16.30 -12.51 6.94
C PHE A 533 16.79 -12.76 5.50
N HIS A 534 16.10 -12.18 4.50
CA HIS A 534 16.48 -12.37 3.09
C HIS A 534 17.77 -11.62 2.73
N GLY A 535 17.91 -10.36 3.11
CA GLY A 535 19.07 -9.54 2.73
C GLY A 535 20.36 -9.98 3.39
N VAL A 536 20.34 -10.18 4.71
CA VAL A 536 21.56 -10.44 5.49
C VAL A 536 21.90 -11.94 5.58
N ILE A 537 20.92 -12.83 5.57
CA ILE A 537 21.12 -14.27 5.78
C ILE A 537 20.94 -15.06 4.49
N LEU A 538 19.76 -14.99 3.89
CA LEU A 538 19.37 -15.88 2.79
C LEU A 538 20.11 -15.55 1.49
N LEU A 539 20.15 -14.28 1.08
CA LEU A 539 20.78 -13.85 -0.16
C LEU A 539 22.27 -14.21 -0.25
N PRO A 540 23.13 -13.97 0.77
CA PRO A 540 24.49 -14.45 0.79
C PRO A 540 24.62 -15.98 0.66
N VAL A 541 23.73 -16.73 1.33
CA VAL A 541 23.71 -18.20 1.29
C VAL A 541 23.35 -18.71 -0.11
N ILE A 542 22.35 -18.12 -0.74
CA ILE A 542 21.90 -18.49 -2.09
C ILE A 542 22.98 -18.15 -3.12
N ILE A 543 23.51 -16.92 -3.08
CA ILE A 543 24.57 -16.49 -3.99
C ILE A 543 25.79 -17.40 -3.85
N ARG A 544 26.19 -17.76 -2.62
CA ARG A 544 27.30 -18.69 -2.39
C ARG A 544 27.05 -20.08 -2.95
N THR A 545 25.80 -20.55 -2.92
CA THR A 545 25.45 -21.92 -3.27
C THR A 545 25.22 -22.09 -4.76
N PHE A 546 24.60 -21.10 -5.42
CA PHE A 546 24.07 -21.23 -6.78
C PHE A 546 24.65 -20.22 -7.78
N ALA A 547 25.29 -19.12 -7.35
CA ALA A 547 25.83 -18.17 -8.30
C ALA A 547 27.09 -18.73 -8.97
N SER A 548 27.07 -18.77 -10.28
CA SER A 548 28.22 -19.11 -11.10
C SER A 548 29.05 -17.85 -11.32
N TYR A 549 30.23 -17.79 -10.72
CA TYR A 549 31.19 -16.73 -11.03
C TYR A 549 31.99 -17.15 -12.27
N PRO A 550 32.13 -16.32 -13.31
CA PRO A 550 32.97 -16.65 -14.45
C PRO A 550 34.41 -16.86 -13.97
N ASN A 551 34.92 -18.07 -14.19
CA ASN A 551 36.32 -18.36 -13.97
C ASN A 551 37.16 -17.45 -14.89
N SER A 552 37.78 -16.44 -14.29
CA SER A 552 38.62 -15.44 -14.97
C SER A 552 39.96 -16.00 -15.47
N GLU A 553 40.10 -17.32 -15.58
CA GLU A 553 41.32 -17.94 -16.11
C GLU A 553 41.39 -17.98 -17.65
N LYS A 554 40.32 -17.60 -18.37
CA LYS A 554 40.31 -17.71 -19.84
C LYS A 554 40.61 -16.42 -20.63
N ASN A 555 40.83 -15.26 -19.98
CA ASN A 555 41.08 -14.00 -20.69
C ASN A 555 42.47 -13.38 -20.41
N LEU A 556 43.48 -14.19 -20.14
CA LEU A 556 44.89 -13.77 -20.13
C LEU A 556 45.71 -14.78 -20.94
N GLN A 557 45.37 -14.92 -22.20
CA GLN A 557 46.28 -15.38 -23.28
C GLN A 557 46.18 -14.41 -24.45
#